data_8065eae9cda8664a138568ebf2ab73ac
#
_entry.id   8065eae9cda8664a138568ebf2ab73ac
#
_cell.length_a   1.000
_cell.length_b   1.000
_cell.length_c   1.000
_cell.angle_alpha   90.00
_cell.angle_beta   90.00
_cell.angle_gamma   90.00
#
_symmetry.space_group_name_H-M   'P 1'
#
loop_
_entity.id
_entity.type
_entity.pdbx_description
1 polymer ?
#
loop_
_entity_poly.entity_id
_entity_poly.type
_entity_poly.pdbx_seq_one_letter_code
_entity_poly.pdbx_strand_id
1 'polypeptide(L)'
;QMAAILKCRYSMMNTVHLDTGLCERIDLRQASSTRDSFSDDYTQHVECALQTVVCAEDAERFRHTMSLDHIRRRALDTDDYAEEVCQYRTQEEPPRWLEQHVVYSRHAGEIMVNILGRDITNEKSSEAAQRERDQEKLDIIRSLSAMFFASYYVDLDADTFQPVTQLR
;
A
#
# COMPACT_ATOMS: atom_id res chain seq x y z
N GLN A 1 -4.88 19.18 -14.68
CA GLN A 1 -5.23 18.98 -13.24
C GLN A 1 -4.94 17.57 -12.76
N MET A 2 -5.33 16.50 -13.47
CA MET A 2 -5.11 15.10 -13.09
C MET A 2 -3.63 14.74 -12.94
N ALA A 3 -2.77 15.16 -13.87
CA ALA A 3 -1.33 14.91 -13.81
C ALA A 3 -0.65 15.55 -12.58
N ALA A 4 -1.13 16.69 -12.11
CA ALA A 4 -0.61 17.35 -10.90
C ALA A 4 -0.97 16.54 -9.63
N ILE A 5 -2.17 15.98 -9.56
CA ILE A 5 -2.62 15.15 -8.42
C ILE A 5 -1.79 13.85 -8.35
N LEU A 6 -1.55 13.20 -9.49
CA LEU A 6 -0.70 12.00 -9.55
C LEU A 6 0.72 12.28 -9.06
N LYS A 7 1.33 13.39 -9.52
CA LYS A 7 2.68 13.80 -9.10
C LYS A 7 2.82 14.12 -7.62
N CYS A 8 1.75 14.62 -6.97
CA CYS A 8 1.76 14.89 -5.54
C CYS A 8 1.67 13.61 -4.68
N ARG A 9 1.01 12.59 -5.20
CA ARG A 9 0.69 11.38 -4.43
C ARG A 9 1.63 10.21 -4.72
N TYR A 10 2.10 10.08 -5.96
CA TYR A 10 2.91 8.95 -6.41
C TYR A 10 4.28 9.43 -6.90
N SER A 11 5.29 8.58 -6.71
CA SER A 11 6.66 8.86 -7.15
C SER A 11 6.97 8.28 -8.53
N MET A 12 6.29 7.19 -8.89
CA MET A 12 6.53 6.46 -10.13
C MET A 12 5.22 5.90 -10.69
N MET A 13 5.21 5.70 -12.00
CA MET A 13 4.16 5.00 -12.72
C MET A 13 4.79 4.07 -13.74
N ASN A 14 4.33 2.83 -13.81
CA ASN A 14 4.66 1.90 -14.86
C ASN A 14 3.38 1.55 -15.62
N THR A 15 3.43 1.58 -16.94
CA THR A 15 2.35 1.05 -17.80
C THR A 15 2.77 -0.32 -18.29
N VAL A 16 1.93 -1.34 -18.06
CA VAL A 16 2.21 -2.73 -18.44
C VAL A 16 1.39 -3.08 -19.69
N HIS A 17 2.10 -3.51 -20.73
CA HIS A 17 1.51 -4.01 -21.97
C HIS A 17 1.25 -5.52 -21.84
N LEU A 18 -0.02 -5.90 -21.68
CA LEU A 18 -0.40 -7.28 -21.37
C LEU A 18 -0.03 -8.28 -22.48
N ASP A 19 -0.07 -7.86 -23.73
CA ASP A 19 0.21 -8.72 -24.89
C ASP A 19 1.69 -9.07 -24.98
N THR A 20 2.55 -8.07 -24.86
CA THR A 20 4.01 -8.22 -25.01
C THR A 20 4.73 -8.55 -23.72
N GLY A 21 4.12 -8.24 -22.55
CA GLY A 21 4.78 -8.34 -21.26
C GLY A 21 5.82 -7.24 -21.01
N LEU A 22 5.86 -6.22 -21.86
CA LEU A 22 6.75 -5.07 -21.70
C LEU A 22 6.13 -4.04 -20.75
N CYS A 23 6.97 -3.25 -20.07
CA CYS A 23 6.52 -2.14 -19.26
C CYS A 23 7.28 -0.85 -19.61
N GLU A 24 6.55 0.27 -19.56
CA GLU A 24 7.09 1.61 -19.70
C GLU A 24 7.10 2.29 -18.33
N ARG A 25 8.25 2.86 -17.95
CA ARG A 25 8.41 3.54 -16.66
C ARG A 25 8.39 5.06 -16.85
N ILE A 26 7.64 5.73 -15.97
CA ILE A 26 7.58 7.19 -15.88
C ILE A 26 7.91 7.59 -14.43
N ASP A 27 8.99 8.36 -14.25
CA ASP A 27 9.28 9.02 -12.98
C ASP A 27 8.41 10.28 -12.88
N LEU A 28 7.46 10.25 -11.95
CA LEU A 28 6.52 11.35 -11.73
C LEU A 28 7.14 12.54 -10.99
N ARG A 29 8.28 12.38 -10.34
CA ARG A 29 8.97 13.44 -9.60
C ARG A 29 9.88 14.31 -10.48
N GLN A 30 10.36 13.77 -11.59
CA GLN A 30 11.19 14.55 -12.51
C GLN A 30 10.31 15.50 -13.33
N ALA A 31 10.66 16.81 -13.29
CA ALA A 31 9.92 17.86 -13.98
C ALA A 31 10.10 17.81 -15.51
N SER A 32 11.13 17.19 -16.01
CA SER A 32 11.36 16.93 -17.42
C SER A 32 10.80 15.55 -17.77
N SER A 33 9.67 15.54 -18.45
CA SER A 33 9.13 14.35 -19.10
C SER A 33 9.99 13.96 -20.33
N THR A 34 11.26 13.70 -20.13
CA THR A 34 11.95 12.79 -21.02
C THR A 34 11.35 11.43 -20.72
N ARG A 35 10.46 10.99 -21.60
CA ARG A 35 10.14 9.58 -21.75
C ARG A 35 11.47 8.87 -22.04
N ASP A 36 12.20 8.53 -21.00
CA ASP A 36 13.10 7.41 -21.06
C ASP A 36 12.19 6.18 -21.09
N SER A 37 11.58 5.96 -22.24
CA SER A 37 10.83 4.76 -22.57
C SER A 37 11.83 3.62 -22.70
N PHE A 38 12.38 3.17 -21.58
CA PHE A 38 12.97 1.86 -21.51
C PHE A 38 11.79 0.90 -21.45
N SER A 39 11.53 0.23 -22.56
CA SER A 39 10.62 -0.91 -22.61
C SER A 39 11.36 -2.10 -22.05
N ASP A 40 11.23 -2.30 -20.72
CA ASP A 40 11.81 -3.43 -20.03
C ASP A 40 10.80 -4.59 -19.97
N ASP A 41 11.31 -5.82 -19.92
CA ASP A 41 10.49 -6.98 -19.61
C ASP A 41 9.94 -6.87 -18.18
N TYR A 42 8.62 -6.84 -18.05
CA TYR A 42 7.95 -6.67 -16.76
C TYR A 42 8.27 -7.81 -15.79
N THR A 43 8.38 -9.04 -16.28
CA THR A 43 8.69 -10.20 -15.43
C THR A 43 10.11 -10.07 -14.86
N GLN A 44 11.09 -9.64 -15.67
CA GLN A 44 12.44 -9.37 -15.18
C GLN A 44 12.44 -8.23 -14.17
N HIS A 45 11.63 -7.20 -14.37
CA HIS A 45 11.51 -6.11 -13.43
C HIS A 45 10.99 -6.58 -12.07
N VAL A 46 9.95 -7.43 -12.04
CA VAL A 46 9.40 -8.03 -10.82
C VAL A 46 10.44 -8.92 -10.11
N GLU A 47 11.15 -9.77 -10.84
CA GLU A 47 12.20 -10.63 -10.27
C GLU A 47 13.37 -9.80 -9.70
N CYS A 48 13.79 -8.76 -10.39
CA CYS A 48 14.80 -7.83 -9.88
C CYS A 48 14.35 -7.15 -8.59
N ALA A 49 13.10 -6.68 -8.53
CA ALA A 49 12.54 -6.09 -7.32
C ALA A 49 12.50 -7.06 -6.14
N LEU A 50 12.15 -8.34 -6.38
CA LEU A 50 12.17 -9.40 -5.37
C LEU A 50 13.57 -9.66 -4.82
N GLN A 51 14.60 -9.58 -5.68
CA GLN A 51 15.98 -9.84 -5.28
C GLN A 51 16.64 -8.65 -4.57
N THR A 52 16.28 -7.41 -4.93
CA THR A 52 17.05 -6.23 -4.53
C THR A 52 16.27 -5.23 -3.66
N VAL A 53 14.94 -5.28 -3.66
CA VAL A 53 14.11 -4.27 -3.01
C VAL A 53 13.21 -4.86 -1.94
N VAL A 54 12.46 -5.91 -2.24
CA VAL A 54 11.41 -6.46 -1.37
C VAL A 54 12.01 -7.31 -0.26
N CYS A 55 11.64 -7.07 1.00
CA CYS A 55 12.11 -7.90 2.10
C CYS A 55 11.56 -9.34 1.99
N ALA A 56 12.29 -10.30 2.56
CA ALA A 56 12.00 -11.73 2.40
C ALA A 56 10.59 -12.11 2.91
N GLU A 57 10.13 -11.50 4.01
CA GLU A 57 8.82 -11.78 4.60
C GLU A 57 7.64 -11.32 3.72
N ASP A 58 7.85 -10.31 2.88
CA ASP A 58 6.82 -9.78 1.99
C ASP A 58 6.93 -10.34 0.55
N ALA A 59 7.99 -11.11 0.25
CA ALA A 59 8.32 -11.56 -1.10
C ALA A 59 7.23 -12.45 -1.74
N GLU A 60 6.62 -13.36 -0.97
CA GLU A 60 5.57 -14.25 -1.50
C GLU A 60 4.32 -13.46 -1.88
N ARG A 61 3.86 -12.56 -0.99
CA ARG A 61 2.72 -11.69 -1.26
C ARG A 61 2.99 -10.78 -2.46
N PHE A 62 4.17 -10.17 -2.53
CA PHE A 62 4.58 -9.33 -3.65
C PHE A 62 4.57 -10.10 -4.97
N ARG A 63 5.21 -11.29 -5.01
CA ARG A 63 5.23 -12.15 -6.19
C ARG A 63 3.83 -12.53 -6.64
N HIS A 64 2.95 -12.90 -5.71
CA HIS A 64 1.57 -13.26 -6.02
C HIS A 64 0.84 -12.10 -6.70
N THR A 65 0.86 -10.90 -6.10
CA THR A 65 0.10 -9.74 -6.60
C THR A 65 0.71 -9.13 -7.86
N MET A 66 2.05 -9.12 -7.95
CA MET A 66 2.77 -8.41 -9.01
C MET A 66 3.18 -9.31 -10.19
N SER A 67 2.86 -10.62 -10.17
CA SER A 67 3.18 -11.48 -11.31
C SER A 67 2.37 -11.11 -12.55
N LEU A 68 3.01 -11.19 -13.74
CA LEU A 68 2.33 -10.89 -15.01
C LEU A 68 1.11 -11.78 -15.23
N ASP A 69 1.18 -13.04 -14.80
CA ASP A 69 0.06 -13.99 -14.92
C ASP A 69 -1.14 -13.62 -14.04
N HIS A 70 -0.87 -13.12 -12.82
CA HIS A 70 -1.93 -12.60 -11.95
C HIS A 70 -2.57 -11.35 -12.56
N ILE A 71 -1.76 -10.41 -13.02
CA ILE A 71 -2.21 -9.17 -13.64
C ILE A 71 -3.04 -9.46 -14.90
N ARG A 72 -2.62 -10.39 -15.75
CA ARG A 72 -3.38 -10.81 -16.94
C ARG A 72 -4.74 -11.41 -16.59
N ARG A 73 -4.79 -12.31 -15.61
CA ARG A 73 -6.05 -12.90 -15.15
C ARG A 73 -6.99 -11.84 -14.60
N ARG A 74 -6.47 -10.98 -13.73
CA ARG A 74 -7.26 -9.92 -13.11
C ARG A 74 -7.79 -8.91 -14.14
N ALA A 75 -6.98 -8.58 -15.14
CA ALA A 75 -7.37 -7.71 -16.25
C ALA A 75 -8.54 -8.30 -17.07
N LEU A 76 -8.54 -9.62 -17.32
CA LEU A 76 -9.63 -10.31 -18.04
C LEU A 76 -10.94 -10.28 -17.26
N ASP A 77 -10.86 -10.35 -15.91
CA ASP A 77 -12.01 -10.34 -15.01
C ASP A 77 -12.53 -8.91 -14.73
N THR A 78 -11.88 -7.89 -15.29
CA THR A 78 -12.24 -6.48 -15.06
C THR A 78 -13.14 -5.98 -16.17
N ASP A 79 -14.36 -5.53 -15.82
CA ASP A 79 -15.29 -4.95 -16.78
C ASP A 79 -14.86 -3.54 -17.22
N ASP A 80 -14.88 -2.56 -16.30
CA ASP A 80 -14.53 -1.17 -16.59
C ASP A 80 -13.29 -0.70 -15.81
N TYR A 81 -13.27 -0.95 -14.49
CA TYR A 81 -12.23 -0.49 -13.58
C TYR A 81 -12.05 -1.47 -12.42
N ALA A 82 -10.80 -1.71 -12.05
CA ALA A 82 -10.44 -2.40 -10.81
C ALA A 82 -9.13 -1.84 -10.27
N GLU A 83 -8.91 -2.00 -8.97
CA GLU A 83 -7.67 -1.60 -8.31
C GLU A 83 -7.27 -2.69 -7.31
N GLU A 84 -5.98 -2.98 -7.26
CA GLU A 84 -5.37 -3.83 -6.25
C GLU A 84 -4.22 -3.08 -5.60
N VAL A 85 -4.02 -3.28 -4.29
CA VAL A 85 -2.97 -2.60 -3.52
C VAL A 85 -2.01 -3.62 -2.95
N CYS A 86 -0.72 -3.45 -3.21
CA CYS A 86 0.35 -4.24 -2.64
C CYS A 86 1.25 -3.34 -1.78
N GLN A 87 1.29 -3.61 -0.46
CA GLN A 87 2.19 -2.94 0.47
C GLN A 87 3.31 -3.91 0.87
N TYR A 88 4.54 -3.44 0.90
CA TYR A 88 5.71 -4.23 1.26
C TYR A 88 6.81 -3.39 1.88
N ARG A 89 7.71 -4.05 2.62
CA ARG A 89 8.90 -3.43 3.20
C ARG A 89 10.09 -3.62 2.27
N THR A 90 10.99 -2.64 2.29
CA THR A 90 12.27 -2.76 1.58
C THR A 90 13.29 -3.54 2.41
N GLN A 91 14.35 -4.04 1.73
CA GLN A 91 15.50 -4.71 2.37
C GLN A 91 16.47 -3.73 3.03
N GLU A 92 16.27 -2.43 2.86
CA GLU A 92 17.12 -1.39 3.44
C GLU A 92 17.03 -1.35 4.98
N GLU A 93 18.02 -0.78 5.62
CA GLU A 93 18.00 -0.49 7.05
C GLU A 93 18.14 1.01 7.31
N PRO A 94 17.16 1.67 7.97
CA PRO A 94 15.86 1.11 8.37
C PRO A 94 14.97 0.81 7.14
N PRO A 95 14.09 -0.21 7.24
CA PRO A 95 13.23 -0.57 6.12
C PRO A 95 12.21 0.54 5.83
N ARG A 96 11.97 0.81 4.55
CA ARG A 96 10.89 1.68 4.11
C ARG A 96 9.65 0.86 3.77
N TRP A 97 8.50 1.46 3.94
CA TRP A 97 7.24 0.90 3.47
C TRP A 97 6.87 1.49 2.11
N LEU A 98 6.73 0.63 1.14
CA LEU A 98 6.28 1.00 -0.20
C LEU A 98 4.88 0.46 -0.46
N GLU A 99 4.11 1.20 -1.24
CA GLU A 99 2.77 0.83 -1.67
C GLU A 99 2.68 0.96 -3.18
N GLN A 100 2.18 -0.09 -3.83
CA GLN A 100 1.89 -0.09 -5.25
C GLN A 100 0.41 -0.31 -5.48
N HIS A 101 -0.19 0.55 -6.30
CA HIS A 101 -1.55 0.47 -6.77
C HIS A 101 -1.55 -0.06 -8.20
N VAL A 102 -2.06 -1.26 -8.40
CA VAL A 102 -2.25 -1.84 -9.73
C VAL A 102 -3.65 -1.46 -10.20
N VAL A 103 -3.72 -0.56 -11.15
CA VAL A 103 -4.97 0.01 -11.69
C VAL A 103 -5.26 -0.61 -13.04
N TYR A 104 -6.39 -1.27 -13.13
CA TYR A 104 -6.93 -1.86 -14.35
C TYR A 104 -8.02 -0.95 -14.87
N SER A 105 -7.94 -0.55 -16.12
CA SER A 105 -8.97 0.28 -16.76
C SER A 105 -9.23 -0.19 -18.20
N ARG A 106 -10.50 -0.22 -18.60
CA ARG A 106 -10.89 -0.54 -19.97
C ARG A 106 -11.30 0.74 -20.69
N HIS A 107 -10.68 1.01 -21.84
CA HIS A 107 -11.03 2.15 -22.68
C HIS A 107 -11.12 1.71 -24.12
N ALA A 108 -12.25 1.99 -24.78
CA ALA A 108 -12.51 1.60 -26.17
C ALA A 108 -12.27 0.11 -26.48
N GLY A 109 -12.48 -0.78 -25.48
CA GLY A 109 -12.26 -2.23 -25.63
C GLY A 109 -10.84 -2.70 -25.29
N GLU A 110 -9.88 -1.80 -25.14
CA GLU A 110 -8.52 -2.13 -24.73
C GLU A 110 -8.38 -2.04 -23.20
N ILE A 111 -7.63 -2.99 -22.63
CA ILE A 111 -7.32 -3.00 -21.20
C ILE A 111 -5.96 -2.35 -21.01
N MET A 112 -5.95 -1.32 -20.16
CA MET A 112 -4.73 -0.63 -19.74
C MET A 112 -4.45 -0.97 -18.29
N VAL A 113 -3.21 -1.34 -17.97
CA VAL A 113 -2.74 -1.61 -16.62
C VAL A 113 -1.66 -0.62 -16.26
N ASN A 114 -1.91 0.16 -15.21
CA ASN A 114 -0.95 1.11 -14.66
C ASN A 114 -0.62 0.73 -13.22
N ILE A 115 0.68 0.75 -12.88
CA ILE A 115 1.18 0.50 -11.54
C ILE A 115 1.75 1.81 -11.00
N LEU A 116 1.13 2.31 -9.95
CA LEU A 116 1.49 3.57 -9.30
C LEU A 116 2.17 3.29 -7.97
N GLY A 117 3.38 3.78 -7.76
CA GLY A 117 4.17 3.53 -6.56
C GLY A 117 4.36 4.77 -5.69
N ARG A 118 4.26 4.61 -4.37
CA ARG A 118 4.56 5.64 -3.38
C ARG A 118 5.23 5.08 -2.13
N ASP A 119 5.96 5.95 -1.44
CA ASP A 119 6.52 5.68 -0.11
C ASP A 119 5.47 6.05 0.95
N ILE A 120 5.14 5.10 1.82
CA ILE A 120 4.17 5.24 2.92
C ILE A 120 4.83 5.06 4.30
N THR A 121 6.14 5.22 4.38
CA THR A 121 6.91 5.00 5.63
C THR A 121 6.43 5.92 6.73
N ASN A 122 6.20 7.19 6.42
CA ASN A 122 5.73 8.17 7.40
C ASN A 122 4.32 7.86 7.90
N GLU A 123 3.42 7.42 7.01
CA GLU A 123 2.07 7.00 7.36
C GLU A 123 2.11 5.80 8.31
N LYS A 124 2.92 4.78 7.99
CA LYS A 124 3.08 3.58 8.83
C LYS A 124 3.69 3.90 10.20
N SER A 125 4.69 4.78 10.23
CA SER A 125 5.29 5.23 11.49
C SER A 125 4.29 5.99 12.37
N SER A 126 3.49 6.85 11.76
CA SER A 126 2.44 7.60 12.45
C SER A 126 1.34 6.69 13.00
N GLU A 127 0.88 5.71 12.20
CA GLU A 127 -0.08 4.68 12.63
C GLU A 127 0.46 3.85 13.80
N ALA A 128 1.74 3.43 13.75
CA ALA A 128 2.38 2.67 14.81
C ALA A 128 2.44 3.47 16.10
N ALA A 129 2.89 4.73 16.04
CA ALA A 129 2.96 5.61 17.20
C ALA A 129 1.57 5.92 17.80
N GLN A 130 0.51 5.98 16.97
CA GLN A 130 -0.84 6.14 17.46
C GLN A 130 -1.34 4.90 18.18
N ARG A 131 -1.12 3.70 17.61
CA ARG A 131 -1.48 2.42 18.24
C ARG A 131 -0.79 2.23 19.59
N GLU A 132 0.49 2.59 19.69
CA GLU A 132 1.25 2.53 20.94
C GLU A 132 0.63 3.43 22.01
N ARG A 133 0.33 4.70 21.67
CA ARG A 133 -0.34 5.62 22.60
C ARG A 133 -1.71 5.13 23.06
N ASP A 134 -2.49 4.54 22.16
CA ASP A 134 -3.81 4.02 22.49
C ASP A 134 -3.70 2.77 23.39
N GLN A 135 -2.70 1.93 23.17
CA GLN A 135 -2.39 0.78 24.04
C GLN A 135 -1.97 1.23 25.44
N GLU A 136 -1.07 2.21 25.53
CA GLU A 136 -0.66 2.79 26.82
C GLU A 136 -1.85 3.34 27.62
N LYS A 137 -2.77 4.06 26.95
CA LYS A 137 -4.00 4.55 27.60
C LYS A 137 -4.85 3.42 28.14
N LEU A 138 -5.03 2.34 27.35
CA LEU A 138 -5.78 1.16 27.80
C LEU A 138 -5.13 0.47 29.00
N ASP A 139 -3.81 0.38 29.02
CA ASP A 139 -3.07 -0.26 30.12
C ASP A 139 -3.13 0.58 31.40
N ILE A 140 -3.10 1.91 31.28
CA ILE A 140 -3.35 2.83 32.41
C ILE A 140 -4.77 2.62 32.96
N ILE A 141 -5.80 2.62 32.10
CA ILE A 141 -7.19 2.40 32.51
C ILE A 141 -7.35 1.04 33.20
N ARG A 142 -6.75 -0.02 32.67
CA ARG A 142 -6.76 -1.36 33.27
C ARG A 142 -6.10 -1.37 34.66
N SER A 143 -4.95 -0.71 34.79
CA SER A 143 -4.22 -0.63 36.05
C SER A 143 -5.02 0.14 37.11
N LEU A 144 -5.65 1.24 36.73
CA LEU A 144 -6.54 2.00 37.61
C LEU A 144 -7.77 1.17 38.00
N SER A 145 -8.38 0.48 37.05
CA SER A 145 -9.56 -0.37 37.28
C SER A 145 -9.28 -1.51 38.26
N ALA A 146 -8.06 -2.03 38.30
CA ALA A 146 -7.65 -3.04 39.26
C ALA A 146 -7.61 -2.53 40.73
N MET A 147 -7.56 -1.21 40.92
CA MET A 147 -7.52 -0.58 42.24
C MET A 147 -8.91 -0.18 42.75
N PHE A 148 -9.95 -0.25 41.93
CA PHE A 148 -11.31 0.18 42.27
C PHE A 148 -12.29 -0.98 42.11
N PHE A 149 -13.34 -0.97 42.96
CA PHE A 149 -14.40 -1.97 42.91
C PHE A 149 -15.25 -1.93 41.64
N ALA A 150 -15.40 -0.73 41.08
CA ALA A 150 -16.06 -0.52 39.78
C ALA A 150 -15.43 0.66 39.06
N SER A 151 -15.23 0.51 37.76
CA SER A 151 -14.72 1.57 36.88
C SER A 151 -15.55 1.62 35.61
N TYR A 152 -15.78 2.82 35.12
CA TYR A 152 -16.57 3.07 33.91
C TYR A 152 -15.78 3.95 32.94
N TYR A 153 -15.86 3.62 31.66
CA TYR A 153 -15.46 4.50 30.58
C TYR A 153 -16.68 5.32 30.16
N VAL A 154 -16.54 6.65 30.12
CA VAL A 154 -17.62 7.58 29.73
C VAL A 154 -17.20 8.27 28.44
N ASP A 155 -18.00 8.12 27.41
CA ASP A 155 -17.88 8.87 26.16
C ASP A 155 -18.80 10.08 26.24
N LEU A 156 -18.20 11.26 26.40
CA LEU A 156 -18.93 12.51 26.58
C LEU A 156 -19.56 13.03 25.29
N ASP A 157 -19.02 12.63 24.13
CA ASP A 157 -19.55 13.04 22.83
C ASP A 157 -20.77 12.21 22.43
N ALA A 158 -20.73 10.92 22.75
CA ALA A 158 -21.83 9.99 22.48
C ALA A 158 -22.84 9.85 23.62
N ASP A 159 -22.61 10.51 24.78
CA ASP A 159 -23.41 10.41 26.01
C ASP A 159 -23.65 8.95 26.44
N THR A 160 -22.60 8.13 26.35
CA THR A 160 -22.64 6.71 26.70
C THR A 160 -21.60 6.37 27.76
N PHE A 161 -21.86 5.30 28.53
CA PHE A 161 -20.89 4.75 29.47
C PHE A 161 -20.80 3.24 29.32
N GLN A 162 -19.62 2.69 29.58
CA GLN A 162 -19.35 1.26 29.56
C GLN A 162 -18.59 0.85 30.80
N PRO A 163 -18.97 -0.24 31.48
CA PRO A 163 -18.19 -0.76 32.59
C PRO A 163 -16.85 -1.29 32.08
N VAL A 164 -15.75 -0.95 32.76
CA VAL A 164 -14.45 -1.53 32.52
C VAL A 164 -14.41 -2.88 33.22
N THR A 165 -14.77 -3.94 32.49
CA THR A 165 -14.82 -5.29 33.04
C THR A 165 -13.40 -5.78 33.30
N GLN A 166 -13.10 -6.19 34.52
CA GLN A 166 -11.89 -6.97 34.79
C GLN A 166 -11.99 -8.30 34.03
N LEU A 167 -11.13 -8.48 33.04
CA LEU A 167 -10.86 -9.80 32.49
C LEU A 167 -10.13 -10.61 33.61
N ARG A 168 -10.86 -11.54 34.20
CA ARG A 168 -10.30 -12.57 35.09
C ARG A 168 -9.43 -13.54 34.32
#